data_e0e6cbf2801b55555604586b0f5d67be
#
_entry.id   e0e6cbf2801b55555604586b0f5d67be
#
_cell.length_a   1.000
_cell.length_b   1.000
_cell.length_c   1.000
_cell.angle_alpha   90.00
_cell.angle_beta   90.00
_cell.angle_gamma   90.00
#
_symmetry.space_group_name_H-M   'P 1'
#
loop_
_entity.id
_entity.type
_entity.pdbx_description
1 polymer ?
#
loop_
_entity_poly.entity_id
_entity_poly.type
_entity_poly.pdbx_seq_one_letter_code
_entity_poly.pdbx_strand_id
1 'polypeptide(L)'
;MKQLFFILSIILTLITPLKAEDREARALVSATEKVSISSELAARVESINFLLGDAFKKGDVLISFDCEIYKAQKDVIKAEYASASIQLENDKELLDMRSIGKLQYQLTVSNYEKAKAELNIAELNVERCEIIAPYDGKVMDVYTSIFTSIEQRQPLMDIVGDGLLEAEIVVPSNWLKWLKKGHAVKITIDETGETLDATVISLGAAVDAVSQTIELKAQFNEKYETLIPGMSGIVKF
;
A
#
# COMPACT_ATOMS: atom_id res chain seq x y z
N MET A 1 -15.09 -9.61 -80.58
CA MET A 1 -13.94 -9.17 -79.79
C MET A 1 -14.20 -7.91 -78.93
N LYS A 2 -15.32 -7.23 -78.98
CA LYS A 2 -15.60 -6.01 -78.18
C LYS A 2 -16.36 -6.25 -76.87
N GLN A 3 -16.90 -7.43 -76.59
CA GLN A 3 -17.61 -7.70 -75.32
C GLN A 3 -16.76 -8.34 -74.23
N LEU A 4 -15.59 -8.84 -74.56
CA LEU A 4 -14.66 -9.47 -73.53
C LEU A 4 -13.85 -8.46 -72.71
N PHE A 5 -13.72 -7.22 -73.21
CA PHE A 5 -13.00 -6.15 -72.49
C PHE A 5 -13.81 -5.43 -71.42
N PHE A 6 -15.16 -5.54 -71.44
CA PHE A 6 -16.03 -4.88 -70.47
C PHE A 6 -16.20 -5.65 -69.14
N ILE A 7 -15.95 -6.96 -69.14
CA ILE A 7 -16.07 -7.80 -67.94
C ILE A 7 -14.80 -7.78 -67.08
N LEU A 8 -13.64 -7.45 -67.67
CA LEU A 8 -12.36 -7.38 -66.91
C LEU A 8 -12.15 -6.07 -66.15
N SER A 9 -12.98 -5.02 -66.42
CA SER A 9 -12.90 -3.71 -65.76
C SER A 9 -13.72 -3.59 -64.48
N ILE A 10 -14.56 -4.56 -64.12
CA ILE A 10 -15.47 -4.49 -62.96
C ILE A 10 -14.94 -5.21 -61.73
N ILE A 11 -13.85 -5.98 -61.82
CA ILE A 11 -13.27 -6.78 -60.69
C ILE A 11 -12.22 -6.01 -59.87
N LEU A 12 -11.87 -4.76 -60.24
CA LEU A 12 -10.75 -4.03 -59.63
C LEU A 12 -11.15 -2.98 -58.58
N THR A 13 -12.33 -3.05 -57.96
CA THR A 13 -12.76 -1.99 -57.01
C THR A 13 -13.44 -2.49 -55.74
N LEU A 14 -12.92 -3.56 -55.09
CA LEU A 14 -13.36 -3.93 -53.73
C LEU A 14 -12.23 -4.40 -52.86
N ILE A 15 -11.12 -3.66 -52.86
CA ILE A 15 -10.18 -3.71 -51.72
C ILE A 15 -10.56 -2.53 -50.82
N THR A 16 -11.63 -2.67 -50.04
CA THR A 16 -11.81 -1.81 -48.87
C THR A 16 -10.65 -2.09 -47.91
N PRO A 17 -9.84 -1.10 -47.52
CA PRO A 17 -8.88 -1.33 -46.50
C PRO A 17 -9.65 -1.76 -45.23
N LEU A 18 -9.32 -2.92 -44.71
CA LEU A 18 -9.78 -3.37 -43.42
C LEU A 18 -9.29 -2.30 -42.41
N LYS A 19 -10.21 -1.40 -42.02
CA LYS A 19 -9.90 -0.38 -41.01
C LYS A 19 -9.58 -1.17 -39.75
N ALA A 20 -8.33 -1.14 -39.32
CA ALA A 20 -7.99 -1.66 -38.03
C ALA A 20 -8.92 -0.97 -37.03
N GLU A 21 -9.71 -1.74 -36.31
CA GLU A 21 -10.57 -1.22 -35.26
C GLU A 21 -9.62 -0.63 -34.21
N ASP A 22 -9.60 0.69 -34.12
CA ASP A 22 -8.80 1.39 -33.09
C ASP A 22 -9.34 0.95 -31.73
N ARG A 23 -8.63 0.04 -31.10
CA ARG A 23 -8.99 -0.52 -29.79
C ARG A 23 -8.44 0.40 -28.73
N GLU A 24 -9.25 1.34 -28.31
CA GLU A 24 -8.90 2.32 -27.30
C GLU A 24 -9.75 2.12 -26.04
N ALA A 25 -9.15 2.40 -24.89
CA ALA A 25 -9.82 2.39 -23.60
C ALA A 25 -9.28 3.52 -22.70
N ARG A 26 -10.06 3.89 -21.70
CA ARG A 26 -9.62 4.85 -20.69
C ARG A 26 -8.76 4.16 -19.66
N ALA A 27 -7.73 4.85 -19.19
CA ALA A 27 -6.86 4.44 -18.11
C ALA A 27 -6.83 5.49 -17.00
N LEU A 28 -6.69 5.01 -15.78
CA LEU A 28 -6.37 5.82 -14.61
C LEU A 28 -5.03 5.36 -14.07
N VAL A 29 -4.09 6.28 -13.91
CA VAL A 29 -2.78 5.98 -13.32
C VAL A 29 -2.94 5.79 -11.82
N SER A 30 -2.48 4.67 -11.30
CA SER A 30 -2.49 4.34 -9.88
C SER A 30 -1.10 3.94 -9.40
N ALA A 31 -0.85 4.11 -8.11
CA ALA A 31 0.36 3.60 -7.48
C ALA A 31 0.14 2.16 -7.03
N THR A 32 1.17 1.34 -7.17
CA THR A 32 1.17 -0.04 -6.66
C THR A 32 1.03 -0.07 -5.13
N GLU A 33 1.63 0.91 -4.46
CA GLU A 33 1.60 1.04 -3.00
C GLU A 33 0.97 2.39 -2.64
N LYS A 34 -0.19 2.35 -2.00
CA LYS A 34 -0.89 3.53 -1.45
C LYS A 34 -1.45 3.15 -0.09
N VAL A 35 -1.11 3.93 0.93
CA VAL A 35 -1.53 3.68 2.32
C VAL A 35 -2.04 4.97 2.94
N SER A 36 -3.20 4.88 3.59
CA SER A 36 -3.68 5.90 4.52
C SER A 36 -3.20 5.55 5.93
N ILE A 37 -2.29 6.34 6.44
CA ILE A 37 -1.71 6.17 7.77
C ILE A 37 -2.67 6.76 8.78
N SER A 38 -3.01 5.95 9.80
CA SER A 38 -3.84 6.35 10.92
C SER A 38 -3.11 6.16 12.23
N SER A 39 -3.47 6.94 13.24
CA SER A 39 -2.90 6.78 14.57
C SER A 39 -3.25 5.44 15.21
N GLU A 40 -2.28 4.77 15.81
CA GLU A 40 -2.50 3.56 16.61
C GLU A 40 -2.79 3.84 18.08
N LEU A 41 -2.56 5.07 18.53
CA LEU A 41 -2.75 5.50 19.92
C LEU A 41 -3.38 6.91 19.98
N ALA A 42 -3.88 7.29 21.16
CA ALA A 42 -4.33 8.65 21.42
C ALA A 42 -3.17 9.45 22.03
N ALA A 43 -2.75 10.53 21.34
CA ALA A 43 -1.62 11.36 21.76
C ALA A 43 -1.71 12.77 21.15
N ARG A 44 -0.76 13.63 21.50
CA ARG A 44 -0.58 14.92 20.84
C ARG A 44 0.53 14.80 19.79
N VAL A 45 0.30 15.33 18.60
CA VAL A 45 1.33 15.39 17.54
C VAL A 45 2.46 16.31 18.00
N GLU A 46 3.67 15.79 18.05
CA GLU A 46 4.89 16.52 18.40
C GLU A 46 5.57 17.11 17.17
N SER A 47 5.76 16.28 16.13
CA SER A 47 6.33 16.73 14.86
C SER A 47 5.70 16.04 13.66
N ILE A 48 5.75 16.73 12.52
CA ILE A 48 5.45 16.20 11.18
C ILE A 48 6.68 16.51 10.32
N ASN A 49 7.44 15.50 9.95
CA ASN A 49 8.74 15.68 9.33
C ASN A 49 8.66 15.79 7.80
N PHE A 50 7.55 15.36 7.19
CA PHE A 50 7.32 15.40 5.74
C PHE A 50 5.95 16.01 5.45
N LEU A 51 5.90 16.95 4.53
CA LEU A 51 4.70 17.65 4.08
C LEU A 51 4.27 17.16 2.70
N LEU A 52 3.14 17.67 2.22
CA LEU A 52 2.60 17.37 0.88
C LEU A 52 3.68 17.49 -0.21
N GLY A 53 3.90 16.41 -0.94
CA GLY A 53 4.87 16.32 -2.04
C GLY A 53 6.28 15.94 -1.64
N ASP A 54 6.62 15.97 -0.34
CA ASP A 54 7.96 15.58 0.13
C ASP A 54 8.21 14.08 -0.09
N ALA A 55 9.43 13.76 -0.50
CA ALA A 55 9.90 12.39 -0.64
C ALA A 55 10.55 11.90 0.67
N PHE A 56 10.27 10.66 1.03
CA PHE A 56 10.83 9.98 2.20
C PHE A 56 11.39 8.61 1.81
N LYS A 57 12.21 8.04 2.68
CA LYS A 57 12.74 6.68 2.55
C LYS A 57 12.14 5.75 3.58
N LYS A 58 12.15 4.47 3.27
CA LYS A 58 11.80 3.42 4.22
C LYS A 58 12.60 3.57 5.51
N GLY A 59 11.90 3.59 6.63
CA GLY A 59 12.51 3.76 7.95
C GLY A 59 12.56 5.20 8.46
N ASP A 60 12.25 6.18 7.63
CA ASP A 60 12.14 7.57 8.07
C ASP A 60 10.94 7.75 9.01
N VAL A 61 11.10 8.58 10.03
CA VAL A 61 10.01 8.97 10.94
C VAL A 61 9.15 10.02 10.24
N LEU A 62 7.93 9.66 9.89
CA LEU A 62 6.98 10.57 9.22
C LEU A 62 6.32 11.53 10.23
N ILE A 63 5.83 10.99 11.33
CA ILE A 63 5.14 11.75 12.40
C ILE A 63 5.65 11.23 13.74
N SER A 64 5.91 12.13 14.69
CA SER A 64 6.16 11.77 16.08
C SER A 64 5.09 12.33 17.01
N PHE A 65 4.90 11.64 18.15
CA PHE A 65 3.91 11.99 19.16
C PHE A 65 4.56 12.29 20.49
N ASP A 66 3.96 13.19 21.26
CA ASP A 66 4.27 13.38 22.68
C ASP A 66 3.85 12.13 23.46
N CYS A 67 4.85 11.37 23.86
CA CYS A 67 4.68 10.05 24.48
C CYS A 67 5.24 9.98 25.91
N GLU A 68 5.38 11.08 26.60
CA GLU A 68 5.89 11.09 27.98
C GLU A 68 5.05 10.17 28.88
N ILE A 69 3.73 10.17 28.72
CA ILE A 69 2.85 9.30 29.53
C ILE A 69 3.08 7.81 29.25
N TYR A 70 3.28 7.41 28.00
CA TYR A 70 3.54 6.00 27.62
C TYR A 70 4.92 5.56 28.10
N LYS A 71 5.93 6.43 28.05
CA LYS A 71 7.27 6.18 28.58
C LYS A 71 7.22 6.00 30.10
N ALA A 72 6.51 6.87 30.82
CA ALA A 72 6.32 6.75 32.26
C ALA A 72 5.58 5.44 32.64
N GLN A 73 4.53 5.08 31.92
CA GLN A 73 3.82 3.81 32.13
C GLN A 73 4.73 2.60 31.91
N LYS A 74 5.55 2.61 30.85
CA LYS A 74 6.53 1.55 30.60
C LYS A 74 7.51 1.42 31.76
N ASP A 75 8.00 2.54 32.33
CA ASP A 75 8.95 2.50 33.43
C ASP A 75 8.33 1.90 34.71
N VAL A 76 7.06 2.16 35.00
CA VAL A 76 6.33 1.51 36.11
C VAL A 76 6.26 0.00 35.88
N ILE A 77 5.78 -0.43 34.70
CA ILE A 77 5.63 -1.85 34.36
C ILE A 77 7.00 -2.56 34.33
N LYS A 78 8.05 -1.88 33.90
CA LYS A 78 9.43 -2.40 33.94
C LYS A 78 9.91 -2.65 35.38
N ALA A 79 9.53 -1.81 36.32
CA ALA A 79 9.84 -2.03 37.73
C ALA A 79 9.06 -3.22 38.32
N GLU A 80 7.78 -3.42 37.89
CA GLU A 80 6.97 -4.59 38.27
C GLU A 80 7.57 -5.90 37.74
N TYR A 81 8.00 -5.90 36.46
CA TYR A 81 8.68 -7.03 35.83
C TYR A 81 10.01 -7.36 36.57
N ALA A 82 10.80 -6.34 36.92
CA ALA A 82 12.04 -6.55 37.68
C ALA A 82 11.79 -7.17 39.07
N SER A 83 10.73 -6.72 39.76
CA SER A 83 10.31 -7.31 41.04
C SER A 83 9.89 -8.77 40.89
N ALA A 84 9.07 -9.08 39.86
CA ALA A 84 8.64 -10.44 39.58
C ALA A 84 9.81 -11.37 39.21
N SER A 85 10.81 -10.84 38.52
CA SER A 85 12.04 -11.58 38.18
C SER A 85 12.84 -11.95 39.39
N ILE A 86 13.04 -11.01 40.33
CA ILE A 86 13.75 -11.26 41.61
C ILE A 86 13.00 -12.29 42.45
N GLN A 87 11.64 -12.18 42.50
CA GLN A 87 10.82 -13.15 43.23
C GLN A 87 10.94 -14.54 42.66
N LEU A 88 10.96 -14.66 41.30
CA LEU A 88 11.14 -15.95 40.63
C LEU A 88 12.47 -16.59 40.96
N GLU A 89 13.57 -15.83 40.98
CA GLU A 89 14.90 -16.30 41.32
C GLU A 89 14.93 -16.80 42.78
N ASN A 90 14.42 -16.00 43.71
CA ASN A 90 14.34 -16.37 45.13
C ASN A 90 13.49 -17.65 45.35
N ASP A 91 12.32 -17.73 44.74
CA ASP A 91 11.44 -18.89 44.92
C ASP A 91 12.01 -20.16 44.25
N LYS A 92 12.84 -20.01 43.23
CA LYS A 92 13.58 -21.12 42.64
C LYS A 92 14.61 -21.68 43.64
N GLU A 93 15.37 -20.83 44.29
CA GLU A 93 16.34 -21.24 45.34
C GLU A 93 15.61 -21.89 46.51
N LEU A 94 14.48 -21.33 46.97
CA LEU A 94 13.67 -21.89 48.04
C LEU A 94 13.09 -23.26 47.68
N LEU A 95 12.71 -23.47 46.43
CA LEU A 95 12.24 -24.78 45.93
C LEU A 95 13.36 -25.81 45.95
N ASP A 96 14.58 -25.43 45.51
CA ASP A 96 15.75 -26.30 45.51
C ASP A 96 16.14 -26.70 46.95
N MET A 97 15.98 -25.78 47.90
CA MET A 97 16.12 -26.03 49.33
C MET A 97 14.92 -26.75 49.96
N ARG A 98 13.88 -27.09 49.19
CA ARG A 98 12.63 -27.70 49.65
C ARG A 98 11.88 -26.86 50.70
N SER A 99 12.09 -25.55 50.72
CA SER A 99 11.46 -24.61 51.65
C SER A 99 10.09 -24.16 51.17
N ILE A 100 9.80 -24.30 49.88
CA ILE A 100 8.47 -24.05 49.32
C ILE A 100 7.96 -25.26 48.47
N GLY A 101 6.67 -25.32 48.29
CA GLY A 101 6.04 -26.36 47.43
C GLY A 101 6.08 -26.00 45.93
N LYS A 102 6.06 -27.03 45.10
CA LYS A 102 6.03 -26.88 43.63
C LYS A 102 4.89 -25.97 43.11
N LEU A 103 3.71 -26.04 43.77
CA LEU A 103 2.59 -25.17 43.40
C LEU A 103 2.91 -23.69 43.60
N GLN A 104 3.54 -23.34 44.75
CA GLN A 104 3.93 -21.96 45.01
C GLN A 104 4.93 -21.43 43.96
N TYR A 105 5.95 -22.20 43.62
CA TYR A 105 6.89 -21.86 42.55
C TYR A 105 6.17 -21.67 41.21
N GLN A 106 5.23 -22.55 40.84
CA GLN A 106 4.48 -22.41 39.61
C GLN A 106 3.63 -21.12 39.54
N LEU A 107 3.09 -20.67 40.67
CA LEU A 107 2.38 -19.39 40.76
C LEU A 107 3.33 -18.21 40.53
N THR A 108 4.55 -18.26 41.08
CA THR A 108 5.57 -17.25 40.84
C THR A 108 6.04 -17.21 39.39
N VAL A 109 6.24 -18.38 38.75
CA VAL A 109 6.51 -18.48 37.32
C VAL A 109 5.39 -17.79 36.52
N SER A 110 4.12 -18.08 36.84
CA SER A 110 2.99 -17.47 36.11
C SER A 110 2.92 -15.96 36.30
N ASN A 111 3.24 -15.45 37.48
CA ASN A 111 3.29 -14.01 37.76
C ASN A 111 4.43 -13.33 36.98
N TYR A 112 5.60 -13.95 36.90
CA TYR A 112 6.72 -13.45 36.09
C TYR A 112 6.36 -13.40 34.61
N GLU A 113 5.77 -14.46 34.04
CA GLU A 113 5.36 -14.48 32.63
C GLU A 113 4.28 -13.42 32.34
N LYS A 114 3.36 -13.18 33.28
CA LYS A 114 2.37 -12.09 33.17
C LYS A 114 3.07 -10.73 33.13
N ALA A 115 3.94 -10.41 34.08
CA ALA A 115 4.66 -9.14 34.14
C ALA A 115 5.53 -8.90 32.90
N LYS A 116 6.13 -9.98 32.35
CA LYS A 116 6.91 -9.93 31.10
C LYS A 116 6.01 -9.57 29.90
N ALA A 117 4.82 -10.14 29.82
CA ALA A 117 3.87 -9.85 28.75
C ALA A 117 3.36 -8.39 28.85
N GLU A 118 3.11 -7.90 30.05
CA GLU A 118 2.70 -6.51 30.30
C GLU A 118 3.80 -5.52 29.89
N LEU A 119 5.07 -5.83 30.19
CA LEU A 119 6.22 -5.01 29.75
C LEU A 119 6.29 -4.96 28.21
N ASN A 120 6.15 -6.09 27.54
CA ASN A 120 6.15 -6.13 26.07
C ASN A 120 5.04 -5.25 25.46
N ILE A 121 3.84 -5.26 26.04
CA ILE A 121 2.74 -4.38 25.59
C ILE A 121 3.11 -2.90 25.80
N ALA A 122 3.72 -2.54 26.93
CA ALA A 122 4.14 -1.17 27.20
C ALA A 122 5.27 -0.70 26.26
N GLU A 123 6.20 -1.58 25.91
CA GLU A 123 7.26 -1.32 24.93
C GLU A 123 6.66 -1.07 23.52
N LEU A 124 5.75 -1.91 23.07
CA LEU A 124 5.02 -1.71 21.80
C LEU A 124 4.25 -0.39 21.76
N ASN A 125 3.66 0.04 22.87
CA ASN A 125 2.99 1.34 22.92
C ASN A 125 3.97 2.51 22.80
N VAL A 126 5.20 2.38 23.31
CA VAL A 126 6.23 3.39 23.11
C VAL A 126 6.76 3.37 21.66
N GLU A 127 6.90 2.21 21.03
CA GLU A 127 7.28 2.12 19.61
C GLU A 127 6.28 2.81 18.68
N ARG A 128 4.97 2.74 19.02
CA ARG A 128 3.91 3.42 18.27
C ARG A 128 3.92 4.94 18.39
N CYS A 129 4.82 5.50 19.18
CA CYS A 129 4.99 6.95 19.31
C CYS A 129 5.62 7.59 18.09
N GLU A 130 6.17 6.80 17.20
CA GLU A 130 6.73 7.23 15.93
C GLU A 130 6.07 6.44 14.79
N ILE A 131 5.57 7.16 13.80
CA ILE A 131 5.09 6.55 12.57
C ILE A 131 6.24 6.49 11.59
N ILE A 132 6.66 5.27 11.28
CA ILE A 132 7.80 5.00 10.42
C ILE A 132 7.32 4.64 9.01
N ALA A 133 7.99 5.18 8.00
CA ALA A 133 7.72 4.89 6.59
C ALA A 133 7.93 3.40 6.26
N PRO A 134 6.93 2.67 5.74
CA PRO A 134 7.02 1.25 5.42
C PRO A 134 7.81 0.97 4.14
N TYR A 135 7.93 1.94 3.24
CA TYR A 135 8.59 1.89 1.95
C TYR A 135 9.12 3.27 1.53
N ASP A 136 9.88 3.36 0.45
CA ASP A 136 10.29 4.63 -0.17
C ASP A 136 9.12 5.26 -0.91
N GLY A 137 8.86 6.56 -0.71
CA GLY A 137 7.68 7.17 -1.31
C GLY A 137 7.59 8.69 -1.17
N LYS A 138 6.37 9.19 -1.42
CA LYS A 138 6.01 10.61 -1.29
C LYS A 138 4.74 10.77 -0.47
N VAL A 139 4.63 11.90 0.21
CA VAL A 139 3.42 12.29 0.92
C VAL A 139 2.37 12.82 -0.07
N MET A 140 1.19 12.20 -0.08
CA MET A 140 0.06 12.65 -0.90
C MET A 140 -0.79 13.72 -0.21
N ASP A 141 -1.03 13.53 1.10
CA ASP A 141 -1.84 14.46 1.88
C ASP A 141 -1.52 14.34 3.38
N VAL A 142 -1.78 15.42 4.13
CA VAL A 142 -1.60 15.48 5.59
C VAL A 142 -2.87 16.02 6.24
N TYR A 143 -3.50 15.24 7.12
CA TYR A 143 -4.81 15.54 7.73
C TYR A 143 -4.71 16.06 9.16
N THR A 144 -3.51 16.24 9.70
CA THR A 144 -3.27 16.69 11.06
C THR A 144 -2.27 17.86 11.09
N SER A 145 -2.11 18.46 12.25
CA SER A 145 -1.15 19.56 12.48
C SER A 145 -0.37 19.33 13.77
N ILE A 146 0.81 19.94 13.87
CA ILE A 146 1.64 19.91 15.08
C ILE A 146 0.80 20.47 16.26
N PHE A 147 0.96 19.86 17.42
CA PHE A 147 0.25 20.14 18.68
C PHE A 147 -1.24 19.81 18.70
N THR A 148 -1.78 19.19 17.66
CA THR A 148 -3.15 18.67 17.66
C THR A 148 -3.21 17.37 18.47
N SER A 149 -4.23 17.26 19.32
CA SER A 149 -4.56 15.98 19.98
C SER A 149 -5.33 15.10 19.01
N ILE A 150 -4.90 13.86 18.87
CA ILE A 150 -5.46 12.87 17.98
C ILE A 150 -6.02 11.69 18.76
N GLU A 151 -7.01 11.04 18.18
CA GLU A 151 -7.60 9.81 18.70
C GLU A 151 -7.03 8.58 17.99
N GLN A 152 -7.20 7.42 18.62
CA GLN A 152 -6.84 6.14 18.00
C GLN A 152 -7.68 5.93 16.72
N ARG A 153 -7.04 5.46 15.64
CA ARG A 153 -7.60 5.25 14.29
C ARG A 153 -7.95 6.53 13.51
N GLN A 154 -7.58 7.68 14.02
CA GLN A 154 -7.73 8.93 13.25
C GLN A 154 -6.76 8.94 12.07
N PRO A 155 -7.22 9.22 10.83
CA PRO A 155 -6.35 9.39 9.67
C PRO A 155 -5.39 10.57 9.89
N LEU A 156 -4.12 10.40 9.52
CA LEU A 156 -3.08 11.39 9.73
C LEU A 156 -2.42 11.83 8.44
N MET A 157 -2.16 10.90 7.53
CA MET A 157 -1.41 11.15 6.32
C MET A 157 -1.69 10.07 5.27
N ASP A 158 -1.78 10.45 4.01
CA ASP A 158 -1.76 9.53 2.87
C ASP A 158 -0.38 9.53 2.24
N ILE A 159 0.16 8.34 2.01
CA ILE A 159 1.45 8.14 1.37
C ILE A 159 1.34 7.23 0.15
N VAL A 160 2.23 7.44 -0.81
CA VAL A 160 2.33 6.67 -2.04
C VAL A 160 3.76 6.20 -2.25
N GLY A 161 3.91 4.95 -2.68
CA GLY A 161 5.23 4.38 -2.99
C GLY A 161 5.85 4.98 -4.25
N ASP A 162 7.18 5.06 -4.25
CA ASP A 162 8.00 5.57 -5.36
C ASP A 162 8.38 4.47 -6.38
N GLY A 163 7.60 3.37 -6.41
CA GLY A 163 7.76 2.26 -7.35
C GLY A 163 7.21 2.56 -8.75
N LEU A 164 7.23 1.52 -9.59
CA LEU A 164 6.58 1.59 -10.90
C LEU A 164 5.08 1.78 -10.73
N LEU A 165 4.53 2.73 -11.48
CA LEU A 165 3.11 2.99 -11.49
C LEU A 165 2.36 1.97 -12.35
N GLU A 166 1.07 1.82 -12.09
CA GLU A 166 0.15 0.98 -12.83
C GLU A 166 -0.93 1.84 -13.49
N ALA A 167 -1.52 1.33 -14.54
CA ALA A 167 -2.72 1.89 -15.16
C ALA A 167 -3.89 0.93 -14.92
N GLU A 168 -4.96 1.40 -14.30
CA GLU A 168 -6.22 0.71 -14.20
C GLU A 168 -7.06 1.03 -15.42
N ILE A 169 -7.45 -0.02 -16.17
CA ILE A 169 -8.06 0.11 -17.49
C ILE A 169 -9.33 -0.73 -17.50
N VAL A 170 -10.41 -0.16 -17.99
CA VAL A 170 -11.69 -0.86 -18.15
C VAL A 170 -11.94 -1.10 -19.64
N VAL A 171 -12.11 -2.37 -20.01
CA VAL A 171 -12.30 -2.77 -21.41
C VAL A 171 -13.54 -3.65 -21.57
N PRO A 172 -14.13 -3.71 -22.78
CA PRO A 172 -15.22 -4.65 -23.09
C PRO A 172 -14.79 -6.11 -22.85
N SER A 173 -15.62 -6.90 -22.21
CA SER A 173 -15.30 -8.30 -21.83
C SER A 173 -15.03 -9.21 -23.04
N ASN A 174 -15.56 -8.88 -24.21
CA ASN A 174 -15.30 -9.62 -25.45
C ASN A 174 -13.84 -9.55 -25.91
N TRP A 175 -13.03 -8.58 -25.37
CA TRP A 175 -11.60 -8.49 -25.66
C TRP A 175 -10.80 -9.61 -25.01
N LEU A 176 -11.33 -10.33 -24.01
CA LEU A 176 -10.71 -11.52 -23.42
C LEU A 176 -10.41 -12.62 -24.45
N LYS A 177 -11.02 -12.57 -25.64
CA LYS A 177 -10.71 -13.51 -26.74
C LYS A 177 -9.26 -13.40 -27.20
N TRP A 178 -8.69 -12.21 -27.18
CA TRP A 178 -7.34 -11.92 -27.68
C TRP A 178 -6.42 -11.28 -26.63
N LEU A 179 -6.97 -10.46 -25.71
CA LEU A 179 -6.21 -9.75 -24.71
C LEU A 179 -5.75 -10.71 -23.60
N LYS A 180 -4.46 -10.75 -23.33
CA LYS A 180 -3.84 -11.64 -22.35
C LYS A 180 -2.83 -10.88 -21.50
N LYS A 181 -2.49 -11.43 -20.33
CA LYS A 181 -1.35 -11.00 -19.54
C LYS A 181 -0.08 -11.01 -20.40
N GLY A 182 0.74 -9.97 -20.30
CA GLY A 182 1.96 -9.77 -21.09
C GLY A 182 1.73 -9.00 -22.40
N HIS A 183 0.48 -8.57 -22.69
CA HIS A 183 0.18 -7.74 -23.86
C HIS A 183 0.78 -6.35 -23.66
N ALA A 184 1.60 -5.89 -24.62
CA ALA A 184 2.18 -4.55 -24.59
C ALA A 184 1.13 -3.53 -25.07
N VAL A 185 1.04 -2.40 -24.39
CA VAL A 185 0.10 -1.32 -24.69
C VAL A 185 0.81 0.03 -24.67
N LYS A 186 0.26 1.01 -25.36
CA LYS A 186 0.70 2.39 -25.32
C LYS A 186 -0.36 3.25 -24.66
N ILE A 187 0.04 4.05 -23.69
CA ILE A 187 -0.84 4.91 -22.92
C ILE A 187 -0.46 6.36 -23.18
N THR A 188 -1.35 7.12 -23.78
CA THR A 188 -1.18 8.56 -23.95
C THR A 188 -1.84 9.25 -22.75
N ILE A 189 -1.03 9.94 -21.95
CA ILE A 189 -1.46 10.64 -20.75
C ILE A 189 -2.10 11.96 -21.14
N ASP A 190 -3.28 12.25 -20.61
CA ASP A 190 -4.05 13.45 -21.00
C ASP A 190 -3.37 14.74 -20.49
N GLU A 191 -2.79 14.70 -19.28
CA GLU A 191 -2.21 15.86 -18.60
C GLU A 191 -0.85 16.30 -19.20
N THR A 192 -0.06 15.34 -19.71
CA THR A 192 1.28 15.63 -20.25
C THR A 192 1.35 15.53 -21.77
N GLY A 193 0.39 14.81 -22.39
CA GLY A 193 0.42 14.48 -23.82
C GLY A 193 1.46 13.44 -24.21
N GLU A 194 2.22 12.90 -23.26
CA GLU A 194 3.25 11.88 -23.51
C GLU A 194 2.61 10.51 -23.75
N THR A 195 3.21 9.73 -24.65
CA THR A 195 2.82 8.34 -24.90
C THR A 195 3.86 7.41 -24.30
N LEU A 196 3.43 6.63 -23.32
CA LEU A 196 4.27 5.77 -22.51
C LEU A 196 3.97 4.30 -22.76
N ASP A 197 5.00 3.47 -22.67
CA ASP A 197 4.87 2.02 -22.87
C ASP A 197 4.51 1.34 -21.54
N ALA A 198 3.51 0.44 -21.60
CA ALA A 198 3.08 -0.36 -20.47
C ALA A 198 2.79 -1.80 -20.89
N THR A 199 2.76 -2.70 -19.92
CA THR A 199 2.51 -4.12 -20.14
C THR A 199 1.36 -4.59 -19.25
N VAL A 200 0.38 -5.28 -19.81
CA VAL A 200 -0.74 -5.86 -19.04
C VAL A 200 -0.20 -6.90 -18.06
N ILE A 201 -0.36 -6.65 -16.76
CA ILE A 201 0.13 -7.53 -15.69
C ILE A 201 -0.97 -8.42 -15.11
N SER A 202 -2.22 -7.94 -15.15
CA SER A 202 -3.35 -8.71 -14.63
C SER A 202 -4.64 -8.39 -15.36
N LEU A 203 -5.55 -9.36 -15.37
CA LEU A 203 -6.93 -9.25 -15.83
C LEU A 203 -7.84 -9.54 -14.64
N GLY A 204 -8.92 -8.79 -14.51
CA GLY A 204 -9.91 -8.98 -13.47
C GLY A 204 -10.45 -10.41 -13.42
N ALA A 205 -10.80 -10.87 -12.24
CA ALA A 205 -11.33 -12.22 -12.03
C ALA A 205 -12.83 -12.34 -12.35
N ALA A 206 -13.52 -11.21 -12.53
CA ALA A 206 -14.95 -11.15 -12.80
C ALA A 206 -15.27 -10.11 -13.89
N VAL A 207 -16.32 -10.38 -14.66
CA VAL A 207 -16.91 -9.44 -15.61
C VAL A 207 -18.07 -8.75 -14.92
N ASP A 208 -18.16 -7.44 -15.05
CA ASP A 208 -19.34 -6.70 -14.63
C ASP A 208 -20.49 -7.04 -15.60
N ALA A 209 -21.56 -7.63 -15.07
CA ALA A 209 -22.67 -8.15 -15.87
C ALA A 209 -23.55 -7.03 -16.47
N VAL A 210 -23.55 -5.84 -15.87
CA VAL A 210 -24.36 -4.70 -16.30
C VAL A 210 -23.69 -3.97 -17.45
N SER A 211 -22.41 -3.59 -17.25
CA SER A 211 -21.62 -2.87 -18.26
C SER A 211 -20.96 -3.78 -19.29
N GLN A 212 -20.92 -5.10 -19.05
CA GLN A 212 -20.21 -6.09 -19.86
C GLN A 212 -18.72 -5.75 -20.03
N THR A 213 -18.12 -5.17 -19.00
CA THR A 213 -16.70 -4.78 -18.98
C THR A 213 -15.90 -5.63 -18.02
N ILE A 214 -14.59 -5.60 -18.19
CA ILE A 214 -13.62 -6.18 -17.29
C ILE A 214 -12.53 -5.15 -16.99
N GLU A 215 -12.11 -5.09 -15.76
CA GLU A 215 -10.97 -4.30 -15.32
C GLU A 215 -9.67 -5.07 -15.58
N LEU A 216 -8.63 -4.37 -15.97
CA LEU A 216 -7.28 -4.90 -16.08
C LEU A 216 -6.27 -3.88 -15.56
N LYS A 217 -5.10 -4.38 -15.21
CA LYS A 217 -3.98 -3.54 -14.80
C LYS A 217 -2.82 -3.72 -15.77
N ALA A 218 -2.25 -2.60 -16.19
CA ALA A 218 -1.01 -2.55 -16.96
C ALA A 218 0.04 -1.81 -16.13
N GLN A 219 1.25 -2.34 -16.05
CA GLN A 219 2.36 -1.70 -15.37
C GLN A 219 3.17 -0.93 -16.40
N PHE A 220 3.55 0.31 -16.08
CA PHE A 220 4.49 1.07 -16.90
C PHE A 220 5.87 0.39 -16.88
N ASN A 221 6.51 0.30 -18.05
CA ASN A 221 7.74 -0.46 -18.20
C ASN A 221 8.94 0.21 -17.53
N GLU A 222 8.87 1.53 -17.33
CA GLU A 222 9.90 2.35 -16.72
C GLU A 222 9.29 3.33 -15.71
N LYS A 223 10.14 3.93 -14.87
CA LYS A 223 9.74 5.00 -13.97
C LYS A 223 9.81 6.33 -14.71
N TYR A 224 8.68 7.00 -14.82
CA TYR A 224 8.57 8.32 -15.46
C TYR A 224 8.38 9.38 -14.37
N GLU A 225 9.28 10.36 -14.33
CA GLU A 225 9.23 11.45 -13.32
C GLU A 225 8.02 12.37 -13.50
N THR A 226 7.51 12.48 -14.72
CA THR A 226 6.34 13.29 -15.09
C THR A 226 5.02 12.63 -14.75
N LEU A 227 5.03 11.32 -14.45
CA LEU A 227 3.82 10.54 -14.20
C LEU A 227 3.47 10.53 -12.72
N ILE A 228 2.25 10.93 -12.40
CA ILE A 228 1.74 11.03 -11.03
C ILE A 228 0.45 10.20 -10.90
N PRO A 229 0.25 9.44 -9.80
CA PRO A 229 -1.01 8.77 -9.54
C PRO A 229 -2.20 9.73 -9.57
N GLY A 230 -3.29 9.30 -10.20
CA GLY A 230 -4.49 10.12 -10.44
C GLY A 230 -4.56 10.73 -11.83
N MET A 231 -3.48 10.72 -12.61
CA MET A 231 -3.51 11.11 -14.02
C MET A 231 -4.37 10.14 -14.83
N SER A 232 -4.95 10.65 -15.91
CA SER A 232 -5.77 9.86 -16.82
C SER A 232 -5.14 9.77 -18.20
N GLY A 233 -5.60 8.78 -19.00
CA GLY A 233 -5.07 8.62 -20.33
C GLY A 233 -5.92 7.71 -21.23
N ILE A 234 -5.47 7.63 -22.47
CA ILE A 234 -6.06 6.74 -23.49
C ILE A 234 -5.05 5.64 -23.79
N VAL A 235 -5.50 4.40 -23.62
CA VAL A 235 -4.72 3.20 -23.95
C VAL A 235 -5.05 2.75 -25.36
N LYS A 236 -3.99 2.48 -26.13
CA LYS A 236 -4.06 1.82 -27.44
C LYS A 236 -3.48 0.42 -27.36
N PHE A 237 -4.27 -0.54 -27.82
CA PHE A 237 -3.95 -1.97 -27.78
C PHE A 237 -3.47 -2.48 -29.14
#